data_910ea1e0ccdce515c022bcf18b7e1967
#
_entry.id   910ea1e0ccdce515c022bcf18b7e1967
#
_cell.length_a   1.000
_cell.length_b   1.000
_cell.length_c   1.000
_cell.angle_alpha   90.00
_cell.angle_beta   90.00
_cell.angle_gamma   90.00
#
_symmetry.space_group_name_H-M   'P 1'
#
loop_
_entity.id
_entity.type
_entity.pdbx_description
1 polymer ?
#
loop_
_entity_poly.entity_id
_entity_poly.type
_entity_poly.pdbx_seq_one_letter_code
_entity_poly.pdbx_strand_id
1 'polypeptide(L)'
;MNLGVLGTGSVGQTLSTKLVALGHDVVMGSRDPAALASRSEPPYPGAPSFADWRGENPDVRLATFAEAAAHGELVFLATNGTASVDIVTSISEHLAGKLVIDITNALDFSEGYAKLFVSGGGDSLAERIQRAAPGARIVKSLNTVTAPVMVDPAILGEADHVMFVAGDEEAARAEVSTLLRNWFGWREIVDLGDLSGARALEAHILMWVRLMGAFGTPMFNIALRR
;
A
#
# COMPACT_ATOMS: atom_id res chain seq x y z
N MET A 1 -8.03 8.34 14.78
CA MET A 1 -7.67 9.19 13.61
C MET A 1 -8.60 8.86 12.46
N ASN A 2 -8.82 9.83 11.60
CA ASN A 2 -9.52 9.61 10.32
C ASN A 2 -8.51 9.13 9.28
N LEU A 3 -8.77 8.02 8.63
CA LEU A 3 -7.85 7.41 7.65
C LEU A 3 -8.52 7.18 6.31
N GLY A 4 -7.83 7.56 5.23
CA GLY A 4 -8.22 7.22 3.87
C GLY A 4 -7.43 6.01 3.37
N VAL A 5 -8.11 4.99 2.82
CA VAL A 5 -7.47 3.87 2.15
C VAL A 5 -7.90 3.87 0.69
N LEU A 6 -7.00 4.25 -0.21
CA LEU A 6 -7.29 4.33 -1.64
C LEU A 6 -6.96 3.01 -2.31
N GLY A 7 -7.99 2.26 -2.66
CA GLY A 7 -7.86 0.93 -3.28
C GLY A 7 -8.61 -0.15 -2.52
N THR A 8 -9.20 -1.08 -3.25
CA THR A 8 -10.18 -2.06 -2.78
C THR A 8 -9.75 -3.51 -3.02
N GLY A 9 -8.50 -3.70 -3.41
CA GLY A 9 -7.86 -5.02 -3.53
C GLY A 9 -7.49 -5.62 -2.16
N SER A 10 -6.85 -6.77 -2.16
CA SER A 10 -6.43 -7.48 -0.94
C SER A 10 -5.64 -6.60 0.03
N VAL A 11 -4.74 -5.76 -0.46
CA VAL A 11 -3.95 -4.84 0.37
C VAL A 11 -4.87 -3.82 1.07
N GLY A 12 -5.74 -3.14 0.31
CA GLY A 12 -6.67 -2.16 0.87
C GLY A 12 -7.64 -2.78 1.88
N GLN A 13 -8.15 -3.98 1.60
CA GLN A 13 -9.03 -4.74 2.50
C GLN A 13 -8.30 -5.10 3.80
N THR A 14 -7.11 -5.70 3.71
CA THR A 14 -6.31 -6.09 4.89
C THR A 14 -5.95 -4.89 5.76
N LEU A 15 -5.52 -3.79 5.15
CA LEU A 15 -5.23 -2.55 5.87
C LEU A 15 -6.47 -2.01 6.56
N SER A 16 -7.59 -1.89 5.85
CA SER A 16 -8.82 -1.33 6.40
C SER A 16 -9.33 -2.14 7.59
N THR A 17 -9.34 -3.47 7.49
CA THR A 17 -9.69 -4.36 8.60
C THR A 17 -8.81 -4.13 9.82
N LYS A 18 -7.49 -4.08 9.62
CA LYS A 18 -6.53 -3.86 10.72
C LYS A 18 -6.69 -2.49 11.36
N LEU A 19 -6.83 -1.45 10.54
CA LEU A 19 -6.95 -0.07 11.03
C LEU A 19 -8.23 0.17 11.82
N VAL A 20 -9.36 -0.41 11.40
CA VAL A 20 -10.62 -0.39 12.18
C VAL A 20 -10.44 -1.14 13.50
N ALA A 21 -9.81 -2.31 13.50
CA ALA A 21 -9.52 -3.06 14.73
C ALA A 21 -8.62 -2.29 15.72
N LEU A 22 -7.81 -1.35 15.22
CA LEU A 22 -7.02 -0.42 16.05
C LEU A 22 -7.81 0.82 16.51
N GLY A 23 -9.11 0.92 16.18
CA GLY A 23 -9.98 2.00 16.61
C GLY A 23 -9.91 3.26 15.74
N HIS A 24 -9.45 3.15 14.50
CA HIS A 24 -9.45 4.27 13.54
C HIS A 24 -10.78 4.36 12.77
N ASP A 25 -11.17 5.57 12.36
CA ASP A 25 -12.28 5.80 11.44
C ASP A 25 -11.77 5.72 9.99
N VAL A 26 -12.15 4.64 9.29
CA VAL A 26 -11.59 4.29 7.99
C VAL A 26 -12.60 4.49 6.87
N VAL A 27 -12.21 5.26 5.85
CA VAL A 27 -12.92 5.37 4.58
C VAL A 27 -12.10 4.75 3.47
N MET A 28 -12.66 3.72 2.85
CA MET A 28 -12.06 3.06 1.68
C MET A 28 -12.56 3.72 0.40
N GLY A 29 -11.62 4.22 -0.41
CA GLY A 29 -11.89 4.88 -1.68
C GLY A 29 -11.91 3.90 -2.86
N SER A 30 -12.89 4.08 -3.74
CA SER A 30 -12.98 3.38 -5.02
C SER A 30 -13.40 4.32 -6.15
N ARG A 31 -13.31 3.84 -7.40
CA ARG A 31 -13.81 4.57 -8.57
C ARG A 31 -15.33 4.67 -8.58
N ASP A 32 -15.98 3.56 -8.24
CA ASP A 32 -17.44 3.42 -8.16
C ASP A 32 -17.79 2.61 -6.92
N PRO A 33 -18.09 3.29 -5.79
CA PRO A 33 -18.44 2.62 -4.54
C PRO A 33 -19.72 1.77 -4.62
N ALA A 34 -20.70 2.21 -5.41
CA ALA A 34 -22.00 1.53 -5.53
C ALA A 34 -21.86 0.21 -6.30
N ALA A 35 -21.20 0.23 -7.46
CA ALA A 35 -20.91 -0.97 -8.23
C ALA A 35 -20.01 -1.94 -7.46
N LEU A 36 -19.05 -1.42 -6.70
CA LEU A 36 -18.16 -2.25 -5.88
C LEU A 36 -18.91 -2.96 -4.76
N ALA A 37 -19.81 -2.27 -4.06
CA ALA A 37 -20.56 -2.83 -2.92
C ALA A 37 -21.36 -4.09 -3.30
N SER A 38 -21.81 -4.19 -4.54
CA SER A 38 -22.58 -5.32 -5.07
C SER A 38 -21.73 -6.42 -5.74
N ARG A 39 -20.38 -6.24 -5.79
CA ARG A 39 -19.50 -7.19 -6.48
C ARG A 39 -19.34 -8.49 -5.71
N SER A 40 -20.05 -9.52 -6.17
CA SER A 40 -20.05 -10.88 -5.60
C SER A 40 -19.05 -11.83 -6.25
N GLU A 41 -18.40 -11.45 -7.36
CA GLU A 41 -17.39 -12.27 -7.99
C GLU A 41 -16.08 -12.21 -7.21
N PRO A 42 -15.52 -13.38 -6.81
CA PRO A 42 -14.22 -13.42 -6.16
C PRO A 42 -13.11 -13.03 -7.14
N PRO A 43 -12.01 -12.41 -6.68
CA PRO A 43 -10.90 -11.99 -7.54
C PRO A 43 -10.13 -13.18 -8.14
N TYR A 44 -10.18 -14.33 -7.49
CA TYR A 44 -9.63 -15.62 -7.96
C TYR A 44 -10.34 -16.77 -7.22
N PRO A 45 -10.30 -18.02 -7.75
CA PRO A 45 -10.96 -19.17 -7.12
C PRO A 45 -10.53 -19.37 -5.66
N GLY A 46 -11.50 -19.45 -4.75
CA GLY A 46 -11.27 -19.67 -3.32
C GLY A 46 -11.05 -18.40 -2.49
N ALA A 47 -10.95 -17.21 -3.10
CA ALA A 47 -10.93 -15.95 -2.37
C ALA A 47 -12.36 -15.50 -2.01
N PRO A 48 -12.56 -14.77 -0.90
CA PRO A 48 -13.83 -14.10 -0.65
C PRO A 48 -14.10 -13.03 -1.71
N SER A 49 -15.38 -12.83 -2.04
CA SER A 49 -15.79 -11.69 -2.86
C SER A 49 -15.64 -10.39 -2.05
N PHE A 50 -15.72 -9.24 -2.74
CA PHE A 50 -15.73 -7.97 -2.04
C PHE A 50 -16.98 -7.82 -1.15
N ALA A 51 -18.13 -8.35 -1.58
CA ALA A 51 -19.37 -8.33 -0.81
C ALA A 51 -19.25 -9.15 0.47
N ASP A 52 -18.63 -10.33 0.42
CA ASP A 52 -18.38 -11.16 1.62
C ASP A 52 -17.46 -10.42 2.60
N TRP A 53 -16.32 -9.93 2.13
CA TRP A 53 -15.42 -9.14 2.97
C TRP A 53 -16.13 -7.91 3.59
N ARG A 54 -16.95 -7.22 2.82
CA ARG A 54 -17.72 -6.06 3.29
C ARG A 54 -18.70 -6.43 4.39
N GLY A 55 -19.35 -7.60 4.27
CA GLY A 55 -20.25 -8.14 5.30
C GLY A 55 -19.55 -8.37 6.65
N GLU A 56 -18.29 -8.79 6.61
CA GLU A 56 -17.45 -9.01 7.80
C GLU A 56 -16.82 -7.72 8.35
N ASN A 57 -16.78 -6.65 7.54
CA ASN A 57 -16.15 -5.36 7.88
C ASN A 57 -17.14 -4.18 7.73
N PRO A 58 -18.28 -4.18 8.45
CA PRO A 58 -19.33 -3.16 8.33
C PRO A 58 -18.87 -1.76 8.71
N ASP A 59 -17.87 -1.64 9.56
CA ASP A 59 -17.34 -0.36 10.06
C ASP A 59 -16.42 0.35 9.05
N VAL A 60 -15.96 -0.33 7.99
CA VAL A 60 -15.23 0.31 6.90
C VAL A 60 -16.21 1.01 5.97
N ARG A 61 -16.22 2.32 5.92
CA ARG A 61 -17.06 3.08 4.99
C ARG A 61 -16.50 3.05 3.58
N LEU A 62 -17.39 2.91 2.57
CA LEU A 62 -17.03 3.04 1.16
C LEU A 62 -17.38 4.44 0.65
N ALA A 63 -16.46 5.01 -0.15
CA ALA A 63 -16.64 6.31 -0.77
C ALA A 63 -15.85 6.40 -2.09
N THR A 64 -15.96 7.51 -2.79
CA THR A 64 -15.08 7.83 -3.91
C THR A 64 -13.65 8.06 -3.44
N PHE A 65 -12.67 8.04 -4.36
CA PHE A 65 -11.28 8.37 -4.02
C PHE A 65 -11.15 9.77 -3.42
N ALA A 66 -11.87 10.74 -3.96
CA ALA A 66 -11.85 12.13 -3.48
C ALA A 66 -12.39 12.23 -2.04
N GLU A 67 -13.54 11.61 -1.76
CA GLU A 67 -14.13 11.60 -0.42
C GLU A 67 -13.24 10.88 0.61
N ALA A 68 -12.64 9.74 0.23
CA ALA A 68 -11.73 9.02 1.11
C ALA A 68 -10.44 9.81 1.38
N ALA A 69 -9.88 10.46 0.35
CA ALA A 69 -8.72 11.33 0.51
C ALA A 69 -9.04 12.58 1.35
N ALA A 70 -10.21 13.18 1.18
CA ALA A 70 -10.65 14.34 1.96
C ALA A 70 -10.86 13.97 3.43
N HIS A 71 -11.43 12.78 3.72
CA HIS A 71 -11.67 12.28 5.07
C HIS A 71 -10.38 12.02 5.84
N GLY A 72 -9.38 11.40 5.20
CA GLY A 72 -8.14 10.98 5.85
C GLY A 72 -7.25 12.13 6.28
N GLU A 73 -6.83 12.13 7.55
CA GLU A 73 -5.68 12.91 8.06
C GLU A 73 -4.37 12.31 7.53
N LEU A 74 -4.39 11.00 7.33
CA LEU A 74 -3.34 10.19 6.69
C LEU A 74 -4.00 9.28 5.65
N VAL A 75 -3.30 9.04 4.54
CA VAL A 75 -3.82 8.26 3.43
C VAL A 75 -2.88 7.09 3.10
N PHE A 76 -3.46 5.90 2.95
CA PHE A 76 -2.78 4.73 2.40
C PHE A 76 -3.14 4.60 0.92
N LEU A 77 -2.15 4.66 0.05
CA LEU A 77 -2.33 4.49 -1.40
C LEU A 77 -2.05 3.02 -1.78
N ALA A 78 -3.11 2.24 -1.94
CA ALA A 78 -3.10 0.81 -2.24
C ALA A 78 -3.80 0.49 -3.56
N THR A 79 -3.74 1.42 -4.52
CA THR A 79 -4.32 1.27 -5.86
C THR A 79 -3.45 0.39 -6.76
N ASN A 80 -4.02 -0.08 -7.88
CA ASN A 80 -3.21 -0.70 -8.92
C ASN A 80 -2.21 0.32 -9.48
N GLY A 81 -0.94 -0.07 -9.58
CA GLY A 81 0.14 0.83 -10.00
C GLY A 81 -0.11 1.55 -11.34
N THR A 82 -0.70 0.85 -12.31
CA THR A 82 -0.99 1.43 -13.63
C THR A 82 -2.03 2.56 -13.60
N ALA A 83 -2.88 2.60 -12.57
CA ALA A 83 -3.91 3.63 -12.40
C ALA A 83 -3.54 4.69 -11.36
N SER A 84 -2.46 4.48 -10.58
CA SER A 84 -2.15 5.28 -9.40
C SER A 84 -1.90 6.76 -9.72
N VAL A 85 -1.14 7.04 -10.78
CA VAL A 85 -0.81 8.43 -11.18
C VAL A 85 -2.07 9.21 -11.55
N ASP A 86 -2.95 8.62 -12.37
CA ASP A 86 -4.19 9.27 -12.80
C ASP A 86 -5.14 9.52 -11.61
N ILE A 87 -5.26 8.52 -10.72
CA ILE A 87 -6.07 8.65 -9.50
C ILE A 87 -5.52 9.79 -8.64
N VAL A 88 -4.23 9.79 -8.34
CA VAL A 88 -3.60 10.81 -7.50
C VAL A 88 -3.70 12.19 -8.13
N THR A 89 -3.52 12.32 -9.45
CA THR A 89 -3.71 13.58 -10.17
C THR A 89 -5.13 14.13 -9.96
N SER A 90 -6.14 13.26 -10.06
CA SER A 90 -7.55 13.66 -9.93
C SER A 90 -7.96 14.12 -8.54
N ILE A 91 -7.19 13.77 -7.51
CA ILE A 91 -7.49 14.07 -6.09
C ILE A 91 -6.36 14.86 -5.40
N SER A 92 -5.40 15.40 -6.15
CA SER A 92 -4.17 16.01 -5.60
C SER A 92 -4.45 17.12 -4.58
N GLU A 93 -5.51 17.90 -4.77
CA GLU A 93 -5.94 18.96 -3.86
C GLU A 93 -6.34 18.39 -2.48
N HIS A 94 -6.95 17.20 -2.43
CA HIS A 94 -7.33 16.53 -1.20
C HIS A 94 -6.15 15.87 -0.46
N LEU A 95 -5.00 15.73 -1.14
CA LEU A 95 -3.78 15.16 -0.57
C LEU A 95 -2.79 16.25 -0.08
N ALA A 96 -3.04 17.51 -0.41
CA ALA A 96 -2.14 18.62 -0.05
C ALA A 96 -1.92 18.71 1.47
N GLY A 97 -0.65 18.74 1.90
CA GLY A 97 -0.22 18.75 3.29
C GLY A 97 -0.33 17.42 4.03
N LYS A 98 -0.94 16.40 3.43
CA LYS A 98 -1.16 15.11 4.09
C LYS A 98 0.00 14.14 3.90
N LEU A 99 0.22 13.29 4.89
CA LEU A 99 1.08 12.13 4.78
C LEU A 99 0.38 11.05 3.96
N VAL A 100 1.05 10.57 2.92
CA VAL A 100 0.56 9.48 2.05
C VAL A 100 1.56 8.34 2.08
N ILE A 101 1.13 7.18 2.58
CA ILE A 101 1.93 5.96 2.54
C ILE A 101 1.65 5.26 1.21
N ASP A 102 2.63 5.29 0.32
CA ASP A 102 2.53 4.65 -0.99
C ASP A 102 2.97 3.18 -0.92
N ILE A 103 2.00 2.28 -1.17
CA ILE A 103 2.18 0.81 -1.14
C ILE A 103 2.16 0.23 -2.55
N THR A 104 2.01 1.06 -3.56
CA THR A 104 1.85 0.61 -4.94
C THR A 104 3.10 -0.07 -5.49
N ASN A 105 2.94 -0.88 -6.53
CA ASN A 105 4.05 -1.45 -7.30
C ASN A 105 3.85 -1.14 -8.78
N ALA A 106 4.94 -0.85 -9.47
CA ALA A 106 4.96 -0.57 -10.91
C ALA A 106 4.89 -1.87 -11.74
N LEU A 107 4.03 -2.83 -11.34
CA LEU A 107 3.91 -4.13 -12.00
C LEU A 107 2.95 -4.11 -13.17
N ASP A 108 3.37 -4.75 -14.26
CA ASP A 108 2.58 -5.07 -15.43
C ASP A 108 2.70 -6.58 -15.74
N PHE A 109 1.56 -7.24 -15.96
CA PHE A 109 1.45 -8.65 -16.32
C PHE A 109 0.89 -8.86 -17.73
N SER A 110 0.80 -7.83 -18.54
CA SER A 110 0.15 -7.87 -19.87
C SER A 110 0.79 -8.89 -20.84
N GLU A 111 2.06 -9.26 -20.62
CA GLU A 111 2.78 -10.24 -21.44
C GLU A 111 2.85 -11.63 -20.80
N GLY A 112 2.05 -11.89 -19.74
CA GLY A 112 2.02 -13.19 -19.05
C GLY A 112 3.15 -13.42 -18.05
N TYR A 113 4.04 -12.43 -17.85
CA TYR A 113 5.07 -12.43 -16.82
C TYR A 113 5.16 -11.06 -16.14
N ALA A 114 5.71 -11.03 -14.92
CA ALA A 114 5.88 -9.79 -14.19
C ALA A 114 7.00 -8.93 -14.79
N LYS A 115 6.69 -7.71 -15.17
CA LYS A 115 7.65 -6.68 -15.57
C LYS A 115 7.32 -5.35 -14.89
N LEU A 116 8.29 -4.46 -14.80
CA LEU A 116 8.07 -3.09 -14.35
C LEU A 116 7.72 -2.22 -15.57
N PHE A 117 6.62 -1.46 -15.48
CA PHE A 117 6.30 -0.43 -16.49
C PHE A 117 7.02 0.91 -16.24
N VAL A 118 7.62 1.06 -15.05
CA VAL A 118 8.62 2.09 -14.76
C VAL A 118 9.94 1.38 -14.55
N SER A 119 10.89 1.52 -15.44
CA SER A 119 12.17 0.83 -15.40
C SER A 119 13.31 1.74 -15.89
N GLY A 120 14.54 1.32 -15.64
CA GLY A 120 15.72 2.03 -16.16
C GLY A 120 16.50 2.82 -15.10
N GLY A 121 16.17 2.69 -13.81
CA GLY A 121 16.96 3.24 -12.70
C GLY A 121 16.91 4.75 -12.52
N GLY A 122 16.24 5.47 -13.42
CA GLY A 122 16.14 6.93 -13.37
C GLY A 122 14.82 7.48 -12.82
N ASP A 123 13.84 6.60 -12.56
CA ASP A 123 12.49 7.00 -12.10
C ASP A 123 11.82 5.83 -11.36
N SER A 124 10.81 6.13 -10.56
CA SER A 124 9.93 5.18 -9.88
C SER A 124 8.47 5.61 -9.98
N LEU A 125 7.55 4.69 -9.72
CA LEU A 125 6.13 5.03 -9.62
C LEU A 125 5.87 6.02 -8.47
N ALA A 126 6.55 5.85 -7.34
CA ALA A 126 6.45 6.76 -6.21
C ALA A 126 6.88 8.20 -6.57
N GLU A 127 7.98 8.37 -7.33
CA GLU A 127 8.40 9.69 -7.82
C GLU A 127 7.37 10.29 -8.80
N ARG A 128 6.72 9.48 -9.64
CA ARG A 128 5.61 9.94 -10.50
C ARG A 128 4.39 10.37 -9.69
N ILE A 129 4.06 9.61 -8.64
CA ILE A 129 2.99 9.94 -7.69
C ILE A 129 3.29 11.25 -6.98
N GLN A 130 4.52 11.48 -6.51
CA GLN A 130 4.92 12.74 -5.88
C GLN A 130 4.79 13.92 -6.86
N ARG A 131 5.17 13.75 -8.12
CA ARG A 131 4.98 14.79 -9.14
C ARG A 131 3.51 15.07 -9.45
N ALA A 132 2.64 14.06 -9.36
CA ALA A 132 1.19 14.19 -9.56
C ALA A 132 0.48 14.91 -8.38
N ALA A 133 1.03 14.80 -7.17
CA ALA A 133 0.54 15.49 -5.97
C ALA A 133 1.69 16.20 -5.24
N PRO A 134 2.22 17.31 -5.78
CA PRO A 134 3.43 17.96 -5.25
C PRO A 134 3.24 18.53 -3.84
N GLY A 135 2.01 18.77 -3.41
CA GLY A 135 1.71 19.21 -2.04
C GLY A 135 1.57 18.07 -1.02
N ALA A 136 1.59 16.80 -1.45
CA ALA A 136 1.53 15.66 -0.54
C ALA A 136 2.91 15.26 -0.02
N ARG A 137 2.96 14.67 1.16
CA ARG A 137 4.16 14.12 1.80
C ARG A 137 4.21 12.62 1.54
N ILE A 138 4.78 12.20 0.39
CA ILE A 138 4.79 10.80 -0.03
C ILE A 138 5.90 10.03 0.69
N VAL A 139 5.54 8.89 1.27
CA VAL A 139 6.50 7.91 1.80
C VAL A 139 6.19 6.53 1.21
N LYS A 140 7.12 5.97 0.47
CA LYS A 140 7.08 4.61 -0.04
C LYS A 140 7.38 3.62 1.07
N SER A 141 6.50 2.64 1.28
CA SER A 141 6.70 1.56 2.24
C SER A 141 5.75 0.40 1.98
N LEU A 142 5.91 -0.70 2.70
CA LEU A 142 5.05 -1.90 2.72
C LEU A 142 4.95 -2.68 1.40
N ASN A 143 5.40 -2.14 0.29
CA ASN A 143 5.25 -2.73 -1.04
C ASN A 143 6.08 -4.00 -1.29
N THR A 144 6.95 -4.38 -0.35
CA THR A 144 7.91 -5.49 -0.49
C THR A 144 7.43 -6.82 0.12
N VAL A 145 6.23 -6.85 0.70
CA VAL A 145 5.66 -8.03 1.36
C VAL A 145 4.19 -8.21 0.99
N THR A 146 3.65 -9.42 1.24
CA THR A 146 2.22 -9.69 1.05
C THR A 146 1.35 -9.01 2.11
N ALA A 147 0.07 -8.75 1.77
CA ALA A 147 -0.84 -7.96 2.59
C ALA A 147 -0.96 -8.42 4.06
N PRO A 148 -1.09 -9.71 4.41
CA PRO A 148 -1.13 -10.12 5.82
C PRO A 148 0.14 -9.73 6.59
N VAL A 149 1.31 -9.86 5.97
CA VAL A 149 2.59 -9.53 6.60
C VAL A 149 2.77 -8.01 6.79
N MET A 150 2.15 -7.19 5.92
CA MET A 150 2.18 -5.72 6.07
C MET A 150 1.69 -5.28 7.44
N VAL A 151 0.59 -5.88 7.90
CA VAL A 151 -0.16 -5.46 9.10
C VAL A 151 0.08 -6.33 10.33
N ASP A 152 0.78 -7.46 10.15
CA ASP A 152 1.20 -8.37 11.23
C ASP A 152 2.48 -9.11 10.82
N PRO A 153 3.66 -8.49 10.96
CA PRO A 153 4.93 -9.14 10.64
C PRO A 153 5.22 -10.37 11.51
N ALA A 154 4.62 -10.46 12.70
CA ALA A 154 4.83 -11.60 13.60
C ALA A 154 4.25 -12.93 13.05
N ILE A 155 3.39 -12.88 12.04
CA ILE A 155 2.88 -14.06 11.34
C ILE A 155 4.00 -14.89 10.67
N LEU A 156 5.18 -14.30 10.43
CA LEU A 156 6.37 -14.97 9.90
C LEU A 156 7.39 -15.33 11.01
N GLY A 157 6.95 -15.49 12.25
CA GLY A 157 7.81 -15.80 13.39
C GLY A 157 7.96 -14.61 14.34
N GLU A 158 9.18 -14.24 14.73
CA GLU A 158 9.39 -13.20 15.76
C GLU A 158 9.44 -11.75 15.22
N ALA A 159 9.00 -11.50 13.98
CA ALA A 159 9.15 -10.22 13.28
C ALA A 159 10.62 -9.74 13.18
N ASP A 160 11.55 -10.68 13.03
CA ASP A 160 13.00 -10.45 12.92
C ASP A 160 13.45 -10.19 11.47
N HIS A 161 12.54 -9.74 10.64
CA HIS A 161 12.71 -9.38 9.24
C HIS A 161 12.42 -7.89 9.00
N VAL A 162 12.86 -7.36 7.85
CA VAL A 162 12.98 -5.93 7.63
C VAL A 162 11.80 -5.35 6.85
N MET A 163 11.45 -4.10 7.18
CA MET A 163 10.66 -3.18 6.38
C MET A 163 11.50 -1.98 5.97
N PHE A 164 11.11 -1.33 4.89
CA PHE A 164 11.81 -0.17 4.34
C PHE A 164 10.89 1.04 4.23
N VAL A 165 11.48 2.24 4.36
CA VAL A 165 10.83 3.50 4.07
C VAL A 165 11.72 4.35 3.16
N ALA A 166 11.11 5.11 2.24
CA ALA A 166 11.79 6.12 1.41
C ALA A 166 10.83 7.29 1.16
N GLY A 167 11.32 8.52 1.20
CA GLY A 167 10.52 9.73 1.01
C GLY A 167 11.36 10.98 1.17
N ASP A 168 10.99 12.09 0.53
CA ASP A 168 11.83 13.30 0.52
C ASP A 168 11.95 13.96 1.89
N GLU A 169 10.89 13.93 2.71
CA GLU A 169 10.87 14.53 4.03
C GLU A 169 11.30 13.55 5.12
N GLU A 170 12.40 13.82 5.82
CA GLU A 170 12.90 13.00 6.93
C GLU A 170 11.85 12.84 8.04
N ALA A 171 11.14 13.93 8.38
CA ALA A 171 10.07 13.89 9.37
C ALA A 171 8.92 12.96 8.97
N ALA A 172 8.55 12.91 7.68
CA ALA A 172 7.51 12.02 7.17
C ALA A 172 7.96 10.55 7.26
N ARG A 173 9.21 10.23 6.91
CA ARG A 173 9.77 8.88 7.04
C ARG A 173 9.82 8.41 8.49
N ALA A 174 10.21 9.30 9.41
CA ALA A 174 10.23 9.01 10.85
C ALA A 174 8.81 8.78 11.40
N GLU A 175 7.83 9.58 10.96
CA GLU A 175 6.42 9.43 11.31
C GLU A 175 5.88 8.07 10.83
N VAL A 176 6.09 7.71 9.55
CA VAL A 176 5.70 6.39 9.01
C VAL A 176 6.38 5.26 9.78
N SER A 177 7.68 5.36 10.05
CA SER A 177 8.39 4.33 10.82
C SER A 177 7.81 4.13 12.22
N THR A 178 7.37 5.20 12.85
CA THR A 178 6.70 5.16 14.16
C THR A 178 5.32 4.49 14.07
N LEU A 179 4.53 4.81 13.05
CA LEU A 179 3.24 4.18 12.80
C LEU A 179 3.39 2.68 12.53
N LEU A 180 4.34 2.29 11.71
CA LEU A 180 4.60 0.88 11.40
C LEU A 180 4.96 0.06 12.64
N ARG A 181 5.75 0.64 13.55
CA ARG A 181 6.07 0.00 14.83
C ARG A 181 4.85 -0.13 15.73
N ASN A 182 4.12 0.96 15.92
CA ASN A 182 3.06 1.03 16.91
C ASN A 182 1.76 0.33 16.46
N TRP A 183 1.44 0.38 15.16
CA TRP A 183 0.19 -0.17 14.64
C TRP A 183 0.33 -1.60 14.16
N PHE A 184 1.48 -1.94 13.56
CA PHE A 184 1.66 -3.23 12.90
C PHE A 184 2.71 -4.12 13.59
N GLY A 185 3.56 -3.56 14.45
CA GLY A 185 4.55 -4.34 15.20
C GLY A 185 5.87 -4.57 14.46
N TRP A 186 6.18 -3.79 13.43
CA TRP A 186 7.47 -3.86 12.75
C TRP A 186 8.62 -3.49 13.68
N ARG A 187 9.61 -4.38 13.83
CA ARG A 187 10.76 -4.18 14.71
C ARG A 187 11.94 -3.55 14.00
N GLU A 188 12.31 -4.07 12.82
CA GLU A 188 13.40 -3.54 12.00
C GLU A 188 12.84 -2.77 10.81
N ILE A 189 13.14 -1.46 10.78
CA ILE A 189 12.75 -0.57 9.70
C ILE A 189 14.00 0.19 9.26
N VAL A 190 14.33 0.06 7.98
CA VAL A 190 15.49 0.72 7.35
C VAL A 190 15.01 1.92 6.55
N ASP A 191 15.55 3.08 6.90
CA ASP A 191 15.35 4.32 6.15
C ASP A 191 16.32 4.35 4.96
N LEU A 192 15.79 4.40 3.74
CA LEU A 192 16.55 4.45 2.47
C LEU A 192 16.78 5.89 1.97
N GLY A 193 16.40 6.90 2.79
CA GLY A 193 16.58 8.30 2.44
C GLY A 193 15.45 8.86 1.58
N ASP A 194 15.81 9.72 0.63
CA ASP A 194 14.85 10.40 -0.23
C ASP A 194 14.00 9.44 -1.09
N LEU A 195 13.05 10.00 -1.83
CA LEU A 195 12.09 9.19 -2.59
C LEU A 195 12.73 8.39 -3.73
N SER A 196 13.97 8.71 -4.13
CA SER A 196 14.72 7.88 -5.10
C SER A 196 15.00 6.46 -4.59
N GLY A 197 15.01 6.25 -3.25
CA GLY A 197 15.05 4.93 -2.63
C GLY A 197 13.90 4.01 -3.04
N ALA A 198 12.75 4.59 -3.45
CA ALA A 198 11.62 3.83 -3.97
C ALA A 198 11.95 3.03 -5.24
N ARG A 199 12.94 3.45 -6.04
CA ARG A 199 13.41 2.72 -7.23
C ARG A 199 13.88 1.32 -6.87
N ALA A 200 14.62 1.19 -5.76
CA ALA A 200 15.07 -0.11 -5.25
C ALA A 200 13.91 -0.93 -4.69
N LEU A 201 12.98 -0.31 -3.96
CA LEU A 201 11.82 -0.97 -3.39
C LEU A 201 10.87 -1.51 -4.47
N GLU A 202 10.67 -0.77 -5.56
CA GLU A 202 9.85 -1.22 -6.68
C GLU A 202 10.57 -2.29 -7.52
N ALA A 203 11.89 -2.21 -7.68
CA ALA A 203 12.67 -3.25 -8.34
C ALA A 203 12.66 -4.57 -7.56
N HIS A 204 12.61 -4.51 -6.23
CA HIS A 204 12.55 -5.69 -5.35
C HIS A 204 11.38 -6.61 -5.67
N ILE A 205 10.24 -6.07 -6.13
CA ILE A 205 9.05 -6.87 -6.40
C ILE A 205 9.26 -7.95 -7.47
N LEU A 206 10.18 -7.76 -8.41
CA LEU A 206 10.52 -8.79 -9.40
C LEU A 206 11.17 -10.01 -8.75
N MET A 207 12.05 -9.79 -7.77
CA MET A 207 12.63 -10.87 -6.97
C MET A 207 11.56 -11.53 -6.12
N TRP A 208 10.69 -10.74 -5.49
CA TRP A 208 9.58 -11.24 -4.67
C TRP A 208 8.66 -12.18 -5.46
N VAL A 209 8.28 -11.81 -6.70
CA VAL A 209 7.45 -12.66 -7.59
C VAL A 209 8.16 -13.98 -7.91
N ARG A 210 9.48 -13.96 -8.13
CA ARG A 210 10.27 -15.17 -8.38
C ARG A 210 10.34 -16.09 -7.16
N LEU A 211 10.56 -15.50 -5.98
CA LEU A 211 10.58 -16.24 -4.72
C LEU A 211 9.21 -16.83 -4.38
N MET A 212 8.12 -16.09 -4.61
CA MET A 212 6.76 -16.60 -4.46
C MET A 212 6.52 -17.85 -5.32
N GLY A 213 6.97 -17.82 -6.58
CA GLY A 213 6.88 -18.99 -7.46
C GLY A 213 7.76 -20.16 -6.99
N ALA A 214 8.94 -19.90 -6.45
CA ALA A 214 9.86 -20.92 -5.97
C ALA A 214 9.38 -21.58 -4.66
N PHE A 215 8.79 -20.80 -3.76
CA PHE A 215 8.31 -21.29 -2.45
C PHE A 215 6.87 -21.79 -2.49
N GLY A 216 6.11 -21.47 -3.54
CA GLY A 216 4.68 -21.82 -3.64
C GLY A 216 3.79 -21.05 -2.64
N THR A 217 4.30 -19.99 -2.03
CA THR A 217 3.59 -19.19 -1.03
C THR A 217 4.08 -17.74 -1.06
N PRO A 218 3.20 -16.74 -0.84
CA PRO A 218 3.59 -15.35 -0.66
C PRO A 218 4.03 -15.01 0.77
N MET A 219 3.97 -15.98 1.70
CA MET A 219 4.20 -15.79 3.13
C MET A 219 5.70 -15.89 3.44
N PHE A 220 6.46 -14.86 3.06
CA PHE A 220 7.88 -14.71 3.35
C PHE A 220 8.30 -13.24 3.34
N ASN A 221 9.46 -12.96 3.91
CA ASN A 221 10.15 -11.68 3.79
C ASN A 221 11.66 -11.91 3.89
N ILE A 222 12.45 -10.87 3.67
CA ILE A 222 13.89 -10.88 3.82
C ILE A 222 14.31 -10.36 5.21
N ALA A 223 15.42 -10.87 5.72
CA ALA A 223 16.07 -10.36 6.93
C ALA A 223 17.48 -9.86 6.58
N LEU A 224 17.90 -8.76 7.18
CA LEU A 224 19.25 -8.26 7.06
C LEU A 224 20.13 -8.80 8.19
N ARG A 225 21.33 -9.22 7.86
CA ARG A 225 22.36 -9.57 8.84
C ARG A 225 23.55 -8.63 8.64
N ARG A 226 24.00 -7.97 9.72
CA ARG A 226 25.10 -6.99 9.73
C ARG A 226 25.87 -7.08 11.06
#